data_9ee34994ee80b88b53f90bbf687de6e3
#
_entry.id   9ee34994ee80b88b53f90bbf687de6e3
#
_cell.length_a   1.000
_cell.length_b   1.000
_cell.length_c   1.000
_cell.angle_alpha   90.00
_cell.angle_beta   90.00
_cell.angle_gamma   90.00
#
_symmetry.space_group_name_H-M   'P 1'
#
loop_
_entity.id
_entity.type
_entity.pdbx_description
1 polymer ?
#
loop_
_entity_poly.entity_id
_entity_poly.type
_entity_poly.pdbx_seq_one_letter_code
_entity_poly.pdbx_strand_id
1 'polypeptide(L)'
;SWWGRWGVNYIYGTWSVLAGLRGIGVDLSEPSIFRAVAWLESKQNPDGGWGESCLSYHDPAWSGKGDSTPSQTAWAIMGLMSAGMSDAFSVARGVQYLLRQQMKDGSWEEVRHTGTGFPRVFYLRYHWYCRYFPLWALAMYRNLRTRGKMRADEVRQQALATGCHRAGR
;
A
#
# COMPACT_ATOMS: atom_id res chain seq x y z
N SER A 1 -8.64 -2.55 -10.82
CA SER A 1 -9.08 -2.60 -9.41
C SER A 1 -10.07 -3.74 -9.20
N TRP A 2 -10.19 -4.22 -7.97
CA TRP A 2 -11.14 -5.25 -7.54
C TRP A 2 -12.03 -4.71 -6.44
N TRP A 3 -13.28 -5.16 -6.44
CA TRP A 3 -14.28 -4.83 -5.45
C TRP A 3 -14.00 -5.55 -4.12
N GLY A 4 -14.16 -4.85 -2.99
CA GLY A 4 -13.95 -5.39 -1.65
C GLY A 4 -15.25 -5.44 -0.85
N ARG A 5 -15.42 -6.51 -0.05
CA ARG A 5 -16.63 -6.70 0.76
C ARG A 5 -16.51 -6.10 2.17
N TRP A 6 -15.43 -6.42 2.88
CA TRP A 6 -15.31 -6.11 4.31
C TRP A 6 -14.68 -4.76 4.60
N GLY A 7 -13.78 -4.31 3.75
CA GLY A 7 -13.22 -2.96 3.76
C GLY A 7 -13.75 -2.14 2.59
N VAL A 8 -13.89 -0.84 2.76
CA VAL A 8 -14.34 0.11 1.76
C VAL A 8 -13.19 0.44 0.80
N ASN A 9 -13.42 0.24 -0.40
CA ASN A 9 -14.11 -0.75 -1.22
C ASN A 9 -13.10 -1.27 -2.25
N TYR A 10 -12.88 -0.53 -3.36
CA TYR A 10 -11.93 -0.92 -4.40
C TYR A 10 -10.48 -0.81 -3.96
N ILE A 11 -10.13 0.14 -3.07
CA ILE A 11 -8.78 0.22 -2.48
C ILE A 11 -8.49 -1.04 -1.67
N TYR A 12 -9.42 -1.43 -0.78
CA TYR A 12 -9.30 -2.64 0.02
C TYR A 12 -9.24 -3.91 -0.85
N GLY A 13 -10.15 -4.05 -1.80
CA GLY A 13 -10.23 -5.21 -2.69
C GLY A 13 -8.96 -5.32 -3.56
N THR A 14 -8.45 -4.20 -4.05
CA THR A 14 -7.24 -4.19 -4.87
C THR A 14 -6.01 -4.58 -4.06
N TRP A 15 -5.85 -4.04 -2.85
CA TRP A 15 -4.78 -4.47 -1.95
C TRP A 15 -4.85 -5.96 -1.65
N SER A 16 -5.99 -6.47 -1.22
CA SER A 16 -6.13 -7.87 -0.81
C SER A 16 -5.83 -8.84 -1.95
N VAL A 17 -6.25 -8.51 -3.18
CA VAL A 17 -5.93 -9.33 -4.36
C VAL A 17 -4.43 -9.26 -4.68
N LEU A 18 -3.82 -8.07 -4.72
CA LEU A 18 -2.38 -7.94 -4.98
C LEU A 18 -1.54 -8.69 -3.94
N ALA A 19 -1.91 -8.62 -2.66
CA ALA A 19 -1.24 -9.36 -1.59
C ALA A 19 -1.41 -10.87 -1.75
N GLY A 20 -2.60 -11.33 -2.11
CA GLY A 20 -2.89 -12.74 -2.39
C GLY A 20 -2.10 -13.28 -3.58
N LEU A 21 -2.11 -12.56 -4.71
CA LEU A 21 -1.35 -12.92 -5.92
C LEU A 21 0.15 -13.00 -5.63
N ARG A 22 0.69 -12.05 -4.86
CA ARG A 22 2.08 -12.09 -4.39
C ARG A 22 2.37 -13.31 -3.53
N GLY A 23 1.44 -13.63 -2.61
CA GLY A 23 1.58 -14.75 -1.67
C GLY A 23 1.65 -16.12 -2.36
N ILE A 24 0.94 -16.30 -3.48
CA ILE A 24 0.95 -17.54 -4.26
C ILE A 24 1.99 -17.52 -5.40
N GLY A 25 2.84 -16.48 -5.47
CA GLY A 25 3.96 -16.44 -6.41
C GLY A 25 3.59 -16.11 -7.86
N VAL A 26 2.47 -15.42 -8.11
CA VAL A 26 2.12 -14.95 -9.46
C VAL A 26 3.18 -13.98 -9.96
N ASP A 27 3.52 -14.08 -11.24
CA ASP A 27 4.48 -13.19 -11.89
C ASP A 27 3.99 -11.73 -11.83
N LEU A 28 4.84 -10.84 -11.32
CA LEU A 28 4.52 -9.42 -11.20
C LEU A 28 4.42 -8.72 -12.57
N SER A 29 4.84 -9.36 -13.66
CA SER A 29 4.66 -8.86 -15.02
C SER A 29 3.25 -9.06 -15.60
N GLU A 30 2.36 -9.70 -14.85
CA GLU A 30 0.97 -9.91 -15.29
C GLU A 30 0.25 -8.58 -15.56
N PRO A 31 -0.41 -8.43 -16.72
CA PRO A 31 -1.10 -7.19 -17.10
C PRO A 31 -2.16 -6.71 -16.10
N SER A 32 -2.77 -7.64 -15.35
CA SER A 32 -3.73 -7.33 -14.29
C SER A 32 -3.09 -6.57 -13.13
N ILE A 33 -1.84 -6.91 -12.78
CA ILE A 33 -1.05 -6.26 -11.73
C ILE A 33 -0.69 -4.84 -12.17
N PHE A 34 -0.20 -4.65 -13.41
CA PHE A 34 0.10 -3.31 -13.95
C PHE A 34 -1.12 -2.40 -13.94
N ARG A 35 -2.29 -2.90 -14.38
CA ARG A 35 -3.53 -2.11 -14.34
C ARG A 35 -3.96 -1.76 -12.92
N ALA A 36 -3.71 -2.63 -11.95
CA ALA A 36 -4.02 -2.36 -10.55
C ALA A 36 -3.09 -1.32 -9.93
N VAL A 37 -1.79 -1.40 -10.22
CA VAL A 37 -0.80 -0.39 -9.82
C VAL A 37 -1.18 0.98 -10.37
N ALA A 38 -1.36 1.09 -11.69
CA ALA A 38 -1.73 2.34 -12.33
C ALA A 38 -3.04 2.93 -11.76
N TRP A 39 -4.03 2.06 -11.47
CA TRP A 39 -5.27 2.50 -10.83
C TRP A 39 -5.03 3.03 -9.42
N LEU A 40 -4.28 2.33 -8.55
CA LEU A 40 -3.98 2.82 -7.21
C LEU A 40 -3.25 4.17 -7.26
N GLU A 41 -2.24 4.30 -8.11
CA GLU A 41 -1.50 5.56 -8.27
C GLU A 41 -2.38 6.70 -8.74
N SER A 42 -3.32 6.43 -9.67
CA SER A 42 -4.29 7.44 -10.16
C SER A 42 -5.29 7.90 -9.10
N LYS A 43 -5.39 7.18 -7.96
CA LYS A 43 -6.31 7.48 -6.85
C LYS A 43 -5.63 8.12 -5.64
N GLN A 44 -4.34 8.39 -5.72
CA GLN A 44 -3.63 9.07 -4.63
C GLN A 44 -4.08 10.53 -4.53
N ASN A 45 -4.48 10.93 -3.34
CA ASN A 45 -4.87 12.31 -3.05
C ASN A 45 -3.65 13.26 -3.01
N PRO A 46 -3.86 14.59 -3.17
CA PRO A 46 -2.78 15.58 -3.13
C PRO A 46 -1.96 15.56 -1.84
N ASP A 47 -2.56 15.18 -0.70
CA ASP A 47 -1.89 15.04 0.59
C ASP A 47 -1.00 13.80 0.71
N GLY A 48 -1.00 12.94 -0.31
CA GLY A 48 -0.23 11.70 -0.38
C GLY A 48 -0.95 10.47 0.19
N GLY A 49 -2.12 10.63 0.77
CA GLY A 49 -2.95 9.53 1.26
C GLY A 49 -3.90 8.97 0.19
N TRP A 50 -4.70 8.01 0.60
CA TRP A 50 -5.82 7.46 -0.16
C TRP A 50 -7.06 7.42 0.70
N GLY A 51 -8.20 7.61 0.04
CA GLY A 51 -9.49 7.48 0.65
C GLY A 51 -10.57 7.12 -0.35
N GLU A 52 -11.57 6.40 0.13
CA GLU A 52 -12.71 5.99 -0.67
C GLU A 52 -13.99 6.07 0.14
N SER A 53 -14.98 6.73 -0.42
CA SER A 53 -16.31 6.85 0.18
C SER A 53 -17.10 5.54 0.09
N CYS A 54 -17.95 5.27 1.09
CA CYS A 54 -18.94 4.19 1.04
C CYS A 54 -19.91 4.32 -0.15
N LEU A 55 -20.02 5.50 -0.77
CA LEU A 55 -20.80 5.69 -2.00
C LEU A 55 -20.31 4.83 -3.16
N SER A 56 -19.04 4.41 -3.14
CA SER A 56 -18.48 3.50 -4.15
C SER A 56 -19.18 2.13 -4.21
N TYR A 57 -19.91 1.73 -3.18
CA TYR A 57 -20.75 0.55 -3.22
C TYR A 57 -22.05 0.75 -4.01
N HIS A 58 -22.50 1.98 -4.16
CA HIS A 58 -23.72 2.34 -4.89
C HIS A 58 -23.42 2.75 -6.32
N ASP A 59 -22.36 3.54 -6.52
CA ASP A 59 -21.95 4.07 -7.82
C ASP A 59 -20.42 3.90 -8.00
N PRO A 60 -19.99 3.11 -9.01
CA PRO A 60 -18.57 2.93 -9.35
C PRO A 60 -17.82 4.22 -9.68
N ALA A 61 -18.52 5.30 -10.02
CA ALA A 61 -17.90 6.61 -10.25
C ALA A 61 -17.20 7.17 -9.01
N TRP A 62 -17.55 6.68 -7.80
CA TRP A 62 -16.92 6.98 -6.53
C TRP A 62 -15.72 6.07 -6.19
N SER A 63 -15.37 5.14 -7.06
CA SER A 63 -14.27 4.20 -6.88
C SER A 63 -12.95 4.95 -6.65
N GLY A 64 -12.35 4.72 -5.47
CA GLY A 64 -11.11 5.37 -5.04
C GLY A 64 -11.22 6.88 -4.84
N LYS A 65 -12.42 7.39 -4.55
CA LYS A 65 -12.66 8.83 -4.26
C LYS A 65 -13.18 9.01 -2.84
N GLY A 66 -12.51 9.85 -2.09
CA GLY A 66 -12.85 10.21 -0.71
C GLY A 66 -11.68 10.87 -0.01
N ASP A 67 -11.93 11.42 1.18
CA ASP A 67 -10.88 11.97 2.02
C ASP A 67 -9.90 10.87 2.44
N SER A 68 -8.62 11.21 2.49
CA SER A 68 -7.58 10.27 2.91
C SER A 68 -7.81 9.77 4.33
N THR A 69 -7.66 8.45 4.52
CA THR A 69 -7.74 7.81 5.83
C THR A 69 -6.49 6.99 6.11
N PRO A 70 -6.09 6.80 7.37
CA PRO A 70 -4.94 5.98 7.71
C PRO A 70 -5.06 4.54 7.24
N SER A 71 -6.22 3.90 7.43
CA SER A 71 -6.40 2.49 7.03
C SER A 71 -6.41 2.31 5.50
N GLN A 72 -7.10 3.18 4.74
CA GLN A 72 -7.14 3.07 3.28
C GLN A 72 -5.80 3.45 2.64
N THR A 73 -5.09 4.42 3.21
CA THR A 73 -3.70 4.72 2.81
C THR A 73 -2.80 3.52 3.05
N ALA A 74 -2.90 2.87 4.21
CA ALA A 74 -2.13 1.67 4.52
C ALA A 74 -2.42 0.54 3.52
N TRP A 75 -3.69 0.28 3.18
CA TRP A 75 -4.06 -0.72 2.18
C TRP A 75 -3.47 -0.39 0.81
N ALA A 76 -3.55 0.86 0.36
CA ALA A 76 -3.01 1.26 -0.94
C ALA A 76 -1.49 1.03 -1.02
N ILE A 77 -0.71 1.49 -0.02
CA ILE A 77 0.75 1.27 -0.04
C ILE A 77 1.14 -0.20 0.13
N MET A 78 0.40 -0.99 0.93
CA MET A 78 0.63 -2.44 1.02
C MET A 78 0.34 -3.14 -0.32
N GLY A 79 -0.70 -2.72 -1.04
CA GLY A 79 -1.00 -3.21 -2.38
C GLY A 79 0.13 -2.91 -3.37
N LEU A 80 0.59 -1.66 -3.42
CA LEU A 80 1.70 -1.25 -4.28
C LEU A 80 3.00 -2.00 -3.93
N MET A 81 3.33 -2.13 -2.64
CA MET A 81 4.50 -2.91 -2.20
C MET A 81 4.38 -4.39 -2.55
N SER A 82 3.20 -4.98 -2.47
CA SER A 82 2.94 -6.36 -2.90
C SER A 82 3.15 -6.55 -4.40
N ALA A 83 2.86 -5.52 -5.21
CA ALA A 83 3.14 -5.47 -6.64
C ALA A 83 4.62 -5.14 -6.98
N GLY A 84 5.52 -5.11 -6.00
CA GLY A 84 6.95 -4.83 -6.22
C GLY A 84 7.32 -3.35 -6.29
N MET A 85 6.38 -2.43 -6.02
CA MET A 85 6.56 -0.98 -6.17
C MET A 85 7.05 -0.28 -4.90
N SER A 86 7.86 -0.96 -4.07
CA SER A 86 8.32 -0.41 -2.78
C SER A 86 9.11 0.89 -2.88
N ASP A 87 9.74 1.15 -4.02
CA ASP A 87 10.55 2.35 -4.29
C ASP A 87 9.77 3.45 -5.04
N ALA A 88 8.48 3.22 -5.35
CA ALA A 88 7.66 4.18 -6.06
C ALA A 88 7.45 5.46 -5.23
N PHE A 89 7.39 6.60 -5.92
CA PHE A 89 7.13 7.89 -5.30
C PHE A 89 5.77 7.93 -4.61
N SER A 90 4.78 7.28 -5.17
CA SER A 90 3.44 7.11 -4.57
C SER A 90 3.49 6.43 -3.21
N VAL A 91 4.29 5.35 -3.07
CA VAL A 91 4.49 4.66 -1.78
C VAL A 91 5.18 5.59 -0.77
N ALA A 92 6.24 6.29 -1.18
CA ALA A 92 6.95 7.21 -0.30
C ALA A 92 6.02 8.34 0.22
N ARG A 93 5.17 8.91 -0.64
CA ARG A 93 4.17 9.91 -0.23
C ARG A 93 3.14 9.36 0.75
N GLY A 94 2.66 8.11 0.53
CA GLY A 94 1.73 7.46 1.44
C GLY A 94 2.34 7.18 2.81
N VAL A 95 3.59 6.76 2.85
CA VAL A 95 4.35 6.62 4.11
C VAL A 95 4.46 7.97 4.83
N GLN A 96 4.81 9.04 4.11
CA GLN A 96 4.87 10.38 4.68
C GLN A 96 3.50 10.85 5.21
N TYR A 97 2.41 10.54 4.51
CA TYR A 97 1.06 10.82 5.01
C TYR A 97 0.84 10.12 6.36
N LEU A 98 1.09 8.80 6.44
CA LEU A 98 0.90 8.05 7.71
C LEU A 98 1.76 8.62 8.84
N LEU A 99 3.02 8.97 8.59
CA LEU A 99 3.90 9.54 9.61
C LEU A 99 3.43 10.93 10.10
N ARG A 100 2.89 11.76 9.20
CA ARG A 100 2.34 13.08 9.59
C ARG A 100 1.03 12.98 10.37
N GLN A 101 0.24 11.94 10.11
CA GLN A 101 -1.04 11.70 10.79
C GLN A 101 -0.89 10.93 12.10
N GLN A 102 0.32 10.43 12.39
CA GLN A 102 0.56 9.69 13.63
C GLN A 102 0.53 10.62 14.84
N MET A 103 -0.25 10.25 15.83
CA MET A 103 -0.38 10.98 17.10
C MET A 103 0.86 10.74 17.98
N LYS A 104 1.00 11.56 19.03
CA LYS A 104 2.12 11.48 19.97
C LYS A 104 2.22 10.14 20.71
N ASP A 105 1.09 9.47 20.91
CA ASP A 105 1.02 8.14 21.53
C ASP A 105 1.29 7.00 20.54
N GLY A 106 1.62 7.32 19.28
CA GLY A 106 1.91 6.36 18.22
C GLY A 106 0.67 5.81 17.50
N SER A 107 -0.54 6.23 17.88
CA SER A 107 -1.80 5.81 17.25
C SER A 107 -2.19 6.70 16.05
N TRP A 108 -3.30 6.35 15.41
CA TRP A 108 -3.96 7.15 14.37
C TRP A 108 -5.44 7.27 14.69
N GLU A 109 -6.03 8.41 14.35
CA GLU A 109 -7.47 8.60 14.37
C GLU A 109 -8.07 8.46 12.98
N GLU A 110 -9.28 7.91 12.93
CA GLU A 110 -10.07 7.76 11.72
C GLU A 110 -11.55 7.94 12.03
N VAL A 111 -12.15 8.99 11.47
CA VAL A 111 -13.57 9.31 11.70
C VAL A 111 -14.48 8.71 10.64
N ARG A 112 -13.93 8.34 9.49
CA ARG A 112 -14.69 7.77 8.37
C ARG A 112 -14.99 6.29 8.60
N HIS A 113 -16.09 5.82 8.02
CA HIS A 113 -16.41 4.39 7.97
C HIS A 113 -15.61 3.74 6.85
N THR A 114 -14.67 2.88 7.22
CA THR A 114 -13.80 2.16 6.28
C THR A 114 -14.07 0.66 6.24
N GLY A 115 -15.10 0.22 6.97
CA GLY A 115 -15.58 -1.14 6.98
C GLY A 115 -17.06 -1.24 6.63
N THR A 116 -17.51 -2.44 6.32
CA THR A 116 -18.90 -2.73 6.05
C THR A 116 -19.32 -4.08 6.65
N GLY A 117 -20.52 -4.15 7.20
CA GLY A 117 -21.14 -5.41 7.54
C GLY A 117 -21.84 -6.01 6.31
N PHE A 118 -22.72 -5.24 5.69
CA PHE A 118 -23.33 -5.56 4.42
C PHE A 118 -23.24 -4.36 3.49
N PRO A 119 -22.54 -4.48 2.35
CA PRO A 119 -22.48 -3.43 1.34
C PRO A 119 -23.87 -2.91 0.97
N ARG A 120 -24.03 -1.58 0.88
CA ARG A 120 -25.28 -0.86 0.59
C ARG A 120 -26.31 -0.88 1.72
N VAL A 121 -26.08 -1.62 2.81
CA VAL A 121 -27.01 -1.73 3.95
C VAL A 121 -26.50 -0.95 5.14
N PHE A 122 -25.31 -1.27 5.65
CA PHE A 122 -24.71 -0.52 6.73
C PHE A 122 -23.18 -0.59 6.70
N TYR A 123 -22.55 0.47 7.24
CA TYR A 123 -21.11 0.64 7.26
C TYR A 123 -20.62 0.73 8.70
N LEU A 124 -19.37 0.32 8.91
CA LEU A 124 -18.77 0.17 10.21
C LEU A 124 -17.47 0.96 10.30
N ARG A 125 -17.17 1.46 11.48
CA ARG A 125 -15.85 1.93 11.84
C ARG A 125 -15.22 0.91 12.78
N TYR A 126 -14.29 0.13 12.25
CA TYR A 126 -13.49 -0.79 13.05
C TYR A 126 -12.36 0.00 13.69
N HIS A 127 -12.45 0.29 14.99
CA HIS A 127 -11.50 1.14 15.73
C HIS A 127 -10.04 0.68 15.65
N TRP A 128 -9.80 -0.62 15.40
CA TRP A 128 -8.47 -1.16 15.27
C TRP A 128 -7.88 -1.05 13.85
N TYR A 129 -8.69 -0.79 12.82
CA TYR A 129 -8.22 -0.66 11.44
C TYR A 129 -7.20 0.47 11.29
N CYS A 130 -7.49 1.64 11.85
CA CYS A 130 -6.57 2.78 11.82
C CYS A 130 -5.34 2.61 12.72
N ARG A 131 -5.22 1.53 13.48
CA ARG A 131 -4.07 1.25 14.33
C ARG A 131 -3.14 0.21 13.70
N TYR A 132 -3.65 -1.00 13.46
CA TYR A 132 -2.76 -2.09 13.01
C TYR A 132 -2.45 -2.04 11.51
N PHE A 133 -3.32 -1.52 10.64
CA PHE A 133 -2.98 -1.43 9.21
C PHE A 133 -1.87 -0.42 8.92
N PRO A 134 -1.90 0.82 9.46
CA PRO A 134 -0.77 1.73 9.33
C PRO A 134 0.53 1.16 9.91
N LEU A 135 0.48 0.55 11.09
CA LEU A 135 1.64 -0.08 11.70
C LEU A 135 2.20 -1.20 10.82
N TRP A 136 1.33 -2.08 10.29
CA TRP A 136 1.73 -3.16 9.40
C TRP A 136 2.35 -2.62 8.10
N ALA A 137 1.73 -1.63 7.48
CA ALA A 137 2.23 -1.00 6.26
C ALA A 137 3.63 -0.37 6.45
N LEU A 138 3.83 0.37 7.55
CA LEU A 138 5.12 0.98 7.90
C LEU A 138 6.19 -0.08 8.20
N ALA A 139 5.84 -1.15 8.90
CA ALA A 139 6.75 -2.26 9.18
C ALA A 139 7.16 -2.99 7.89
N MET A 140 6.20 -3.24 6.99
CA MET A 140 6.45 -3.84 5.67
C MET A 140 7.40 -2.96 4.85
N TYR A 141 7.12 -1.66 4.78
CA TYR A 141 7.97 -0.69 4.07
C TYR A 141 9.40 -0.69 4.61
N ARG A 142 9.56 -0.56 5.93
CA ARG A 142 10.89 -0.63 6.59
C ARG A 142 11.65 -1.90 6.22
N ASN A 143 10.99 -3.05 6.30
CA ASN A 143 11.63 -4.35 6.04
C ASN A 143 12.07 -4.48 4.58
N LEU A 144 11.25 -4.03 3.62
CA LEU A 144 11.60 -4.05 2.21
C LEU A 144 12.79 -3.12 1.91
N ARG A 145 12.81 -1.92 2.49
CA ARG A 145 13.91 -0.96 2.33
C ARG A 145 15.23 -1.48 2.94
N THR A 146 15.16 -2.12 4.11
CA THR A 146 16.35 -2.71 4.75
C THR A 146 16.92 -3.85 3.91
N ARG A 147 16.08 -4.76 3.44
CA ARG A 147 16.51 -5.88 2.56
C ARG A 147 17.08 -5.38 1.22
N GLY A 148 16.50 -4.34 0.64
CA GLY A 148 17.00 -3.71 -0.57
C GLY A 148 18.41 -3.12 -0.38
N LYS A 149 18.67 -2.44 0.74
CA LYS A 149 20.01 -1.92 1.08
C LYS A 149 21.03 -3.03 1.25
N MET A 150 20.72 -4.07 2.03
CA MET A 150 21.63 -5.21 2.22
C MET A 150 22.04 -5.86 0.90
N ARG A 151 21.08 -6.11 0.00
CA ARG A 151 21.35 -6.66 -1.32
C ARG A 151 22.22 -5.75 -2.18
N ALA A 152 22.00 -4.45 -2.14
CA ALA A 152 22.82 -3.48 -2.86
C ALA A 152 24.27 -3.45 -2.34
N ASP A 153 24.46 -3.52 -1.03
CA ASP A 153 25.77 -3.56 -0.40
C ASP A 153 26.53 -4.86 -0.70
N GLU A 154 25.85 -6.01 -0.70
CA GLU A 154 26.43 -7.29 -1.11
C GLU A 154 26.90 -7.29 -2.58
N VAL A 155 26.07 -6.78 -3.48
CA VAL A 155 26.43 -6.62 -4.90
C VAL A 155 27.63 -5.69 -5.07
N ARG A 156 27.67 -4.59 -4.34
CA ARG A 156 28.79 -3.64 -4.36
C ARG A 156 30.08 -4.25 -3.85
N GLN A 157 30.03 -5.02 -2.77
CA GLN A 157 31.20 -5.73 -2.23
C GLN A 157 31.72 -6.79 -3.20
N GLN A 158 30.82 -7.56 -3.84
CA GLN A 158 31.20 -8.54 -4.87
C GLN A 158 31.87 -7.87 -6.09
N ALA A 159 31.33 -6.73 -6.54
CA ALA A 159 31.91 -5.97 -7.66
C ALA A 159 33.32 -5.45 -7.33
N LEU A 160 33.55 -4.98 -6.12
CA LEU A 160 34.86 -4.53 -5.65
C LEU A 160 35.85 -5.69 -5.54
N ALA A 161 35.42 -6.83 -5.03
CA ALA A 161 36.26 -8.02 -4.92
C ALA A 161 36.67 -8.60 -6.29
N THR A 162 35.76 -8.57 -7.27
CA THR A 162 36.06 -9.03 -8.65
C THR A 162 36.84 -8.01 -9.46
N GLY A 163 36.72 -6.71 -9.19
CA GLY A 163 37.45 -5.62 -9.84
C GLY A 163 38.93 -5.59 -9.43
N CYS A 164 39.26 -5.96 -8.19
CA CYS A 164 40.64 -6.00 -7.70
C CYS A 164 41.49 -7.10 -8.36
N HIS A 165 40.88 -8.15 -8.93
CA HIS A 165 41.60 -9.24 -9.63
C HIS A 165 41.96 -8.92 -11.08
N ARG A 166 41.43 -7.81 -11.68
CA ARG A 166 41.77 -7.41 -13.06
C ARG A 166 42.88 -6.37 -13.19
N ALA A 167 43.32 -5.77 -12.10
CA ALA A 167 44.37 -4.72 -12.10
C ALA A 167 45.78 -5.27 -11.83
N GLY A 168 45.96 -6.57 -11.76
CA GLY A 168 47.23 -7.23 -11.44
C GLY A 168 47.79 -8.17 -12.52
N ARG A 169 47.62 -7.88 -13.81
CA ARG A 169 48.32 -8.57 -14.89
C ARG A 169 48.91 -7.58 -15.88
#